data_936637a2709d6a2fd93017ca2a402e70
#
_entry.id   936637a2709d6a2fd93017ca2a402e70
#
_cell.length_a   1.000
_cell.length_b   1.000
_cell.length_c   1.000
_cell.angle_alpha   90.00
_cell.angle_beta   90.00
_cell.angle_gamma   90.00
#
_symmetry.space_group_name_H-M   'P 1'
#
loop_
_entity.id
_entity.type
_entity.pdbx_description
1 polymer ?
#
loop_
_entity_poly.entity_id
_entity_poly.type
_entity_poly.pdbx_seq_one_letter_code
_entity_poly.pdbx_strand_id
1 'polypeptide(L)'
;MKAPLLTLNDGNMRPAVGIGTYQIRGGEGLSQLQAAIADGYRLIDSSTNYDNEGIVGKAIRRSGAPRSEFYITSKLPGKYHGYDDALTSIQESLARMGLDYFDAFLIHWPLPKRGKYIEAWQALVTAQKLGLIR
;
A
#
# COMPACT_ATOMS: atom_id res chain seq x y z
N MET A 1 -4.63 16.60 -13.56
CA MET A 1 -3.28 16.56 -14.22
C MET A 1 -2.61 15.24 -13.82
N LYS A 2 -2.13 14.40 -14.75
CA LYS A 2 -1.43 13.16 -14.39
C LYS A 2 0.02 13.50 -13.98
N ALA A 3 0.49 12.96 -12.85
CA ALA A 3 1.88 13.08 -12.43
C ALA A 3 2.81 12.41 -13.46
N PRO A 4 4.04 12.94 -13.68
CA PRO A 4 5.03 12.24 -14.49
C PRO A 4 5.37 10.87 -13.89
N LEU A 5 5.75 9.93 -14.74
CA LEU A 5 6.13 8.58 -14.34
C LEU A 5 7.64 8.46 -14.20
N LEU A 6 8.08 7.73 -13.20
CA LEU A 6 9.47 7.34 -12.97
C LEU A 6 9.62 5.85 -13.25
N THR A 7 10.69 5.48 -13.94
CA THR A 7 11.06 4.07 -14.13
C THR A 7 11.86 3.59 -12.91
N LEU A 8 11.44 2.48 -12.33
CA LEU A 8 12.14 1.82 -11.23
C LEU A 8 13.24 0.90 -11.78
N ASN A 9 14.11 0.40 -10.89
CA ASN A 9 15.24 -0.48 -11.25
C ASN A 9 14.82 -1.84 -11.86
N ASP A 10 13.58 -2.26 -11.61
CA ASP A 10 12.96 -3.48 -12.14
C ASP A 10 12.20 -3.25 -13.47
N GLY A 11 12.21 -2.01 -13.98
CA GLY A 11 11.50 -1.61 -15.20
C GLY A 11 10.04 -1.21 -14.97
N ASN A 12 9.50 -1.40 -13.78
CA ASN A 12 8.15 -0.94 -13.46
C ASN A 12 8.09 0.59 -13.41
N MET A 13 6.89 1.12 -13.67
CA MET A 13 6.65 2.57 -13.65
C MET A 13 5.85 2.96 -12.42
N ARG A 14 6.21 4.07 -11.80
CA ARG A 14 5.42 4.65 -10.72
C ARG A 14 5.23 6.15 -10.91
N PRO A 15 4.10 6.75 -10.46
CA PRO A 15 3.96 8.21 -10.45
C PRO A 15 5.02 8.87 -9.55
N ALA A 16 5.58 10.00 -10.00
CA ALA A 16 6.58 10.75 -9.26
C ALA A 16 5.99 11.45 -8.03
N VAL A 17 4.68 11.73 -8.05
CA VAL A 17 3.95 12.42 -6.99
C VAL A 17 2.78 11.55 -6.56
N GLY A 18 2.57 11.44 -5.25
CA GLY A 18 1.48 10.68 -4.66
C GLY A 18 0.85 11.38 -3.46
N ILE A 19 -0.18 10.77 -2.91
CA ILE A 19 -0.84 11.21 -1.68
C ILE A 19 -0.59 10.22 -0.55
N GLY A 20 -0.11 10.71 0.60
CA GLY A 20 -0.06 9.96 1.84
C GLY A 20 -1.40 10.01 2.58
N THR A 21 -1.78 8.90 3.20
CA THR A 21 -3.09 8.77 3.85
C THR A 21 -3.03 8.86 5.37
N TYR A 22 -1.88 9.17 5.95
CA TYR A 22 -1.76 9.33 7.40
C TYR A 22 -2.78 10.35 7.92
N GLN A 23 -3.52 9.97 8.96
CA GLN A 23 -4.63 10.75 9.56
C GLN A 23 -5.87 11.00 8.68
N ILE A 24 -5.93 10.49 7.47
CA ILE A 24 -7.14 10.54 6.63
C ILE A 24 -8.12 9.47 7.12
N ARG A 25 -9.27 9.88 7.70
CA ARG A 25 -10.22 8.95 8.36
C ARG A 25 -11.67 9.33 8.10
N GLY A 26 -12.57 8.35 8.30
CA GLY A 26 -14.01 8.55 8.25
C GLY A 26 -14.55 8.99 6.90
N GLY A 27 -15.75 9.57 6.91
CA GLY A 27 -16.43 10.04 5.69
C GLY A 27 -15.73 11.21 5.03
N GLU A 28 -15.17 12.13 5.82
CA GLU A 28 -14.38 13.25 5.33
C GLU A 28 -13.12 12.76 4.61
N GLY A 29 -12.39 11.83 5.23
CA GLY A 29 -11.21 11.22 4.61
C GLY A 29 -11.51 10.49 3.31
N LEU A 30 -12.67 9.82 3.22
CA LEU A 30 -13.12 9.23 1.96
C LEU A 30 -13.34 10.31 0.90
N SER A 31 -13.98 11.43 1.24
CA SER A 31 -14.23 12.53 0.31
C SER A 31 -12.93 13.18 -0.16
N GLN A 32 -11.96 13.37 0.74
CA GLN A 32 -10.63 13.92 0.42
C GLN A 32 -9.87 13.00 -0.56
N LEU A 33 -9.88 11.68 -0.33
CA LEU A 33 -9.24 10.72 -1.24
C LEU A 33 -9.93 10.67 -2.61
N GLN A 34 -11.27 10.74 -2.65
CA GLN A 34 -12.01 10.79 -3.91
C GLN A 34 -11.69 12.06 -4.70
N ALA A 35 -11.57 13.22 -4.04
CA ALA A 35 -11.17 14.47 -4.67
C ALA A 35 -9.74 14.37 -5.23
N ALA A 36 -8.79 13.86 -4.44
CA ALA A 36 -7.42 13.65 -4.91
C ALA A 36 -7.34 12.74 -6.15
N ILE A 37 -8.11 11.63 -6.15
CA ILE A 37 -8.17 10.73 -7.32
C ILE A 37 -8.78 11.44 -8.53
N ALA A 38 -9.82 12.25 -8.34
CA ALA A 38 -10.44 13.06 -9.40
C ALA A 38 -9.45 14.09 -9.98
N ASP A 39 -8.60 14.68 -9.14
CA ASP A 39 -7.53 15.60 -9.54
C ASP A 39 -6.35 14.90 -10.26
N GLY A 40 -6.36 13.57 -10.29
CA GLY A 40 -5.40 12.78 -11.07
C GLY A 40 -4.31 12.09 -10.24
N TYR A 41 -4.37 12.12 -8.91
CA TYR A 41 -3.47 11.29 -8.08
C TYR A 41 -3.72 9.81 -8.36
N ARG A 42 -2.62 9.07 -8.58
CA ARG A 42 -2.64 7.62 -8.84
C ARG A 42 -1.70 6.84 -7.93
N LEU A 43 -0.71 7.49 -7.30
CA LEU A 43 0.08 6.89 -6.23
C LEU A 43 -0.58 7.23 -4.89
N ILE A 44 -0.94 6.19 -4.14
CA ILE A 44 -1.56 6.32 -2.82
C ILE A 44 -0.72 5.52 -1.82
N ASP A 45 -0.19 6.21 -0.83
CA ASP A 45 0.64 5.63 0.22
C ASP A 45 -0.16 5.47 1.52
N SER A 46 -0.33 4.24 1.96
CA SER A 46 -1.03 3.88 3.19
C SER A 46 -0.14 3.07 4.13
N SER A 47 -0.69 2.60 5.21
CA SER A 47 -0.09 1.67 6.16
C SER A 47 -1.16 1.00 6.98
N THR A 48 -0.93 -0.25 7.38
CA THR A 48 -1.77 -0.96 8.35
C THR A 48 -1.97 -0.16 9.64
N ASN A 49 -0.93 0.58 10.09
CA ASN A 49 -0.99 1.39 11.31
C ASN A 49 -1.86 2.65 11.19
N TYR A 50 -2.33 3.01 9.99
CA TYR A 50 -3.13 4.22 9.81
C TYR A 50 -4.62 3.98 10.06
N ASP A 51 -5.05 2.73 10.22
CA ASP A 51 -6.45 2.30 10.45
C ASP A 51 -7.42 2.85 9.40
N ASN A 52 -6.96 3.01 8.15
CA ASN A 52 -7.74 3.60 7.08
C ASN A 52 -7.70 2.84 5.74
N GLU A 53 -7.12 1.65 5.72
CA GLU A 53 -6.98 0.85 4.51
C GLU A 53 -8.35 0.58 3.83
N GLY A 54 -9.41 0.36 4.61
CA GLY A 54 -10.76 0.19 4.09
C GLY A 54 -11.29 1.42 3.35
N ILE A 55 -10.97 2.63 3.84
CA ILE A 55 -11.35 3.90 3.20
C ILE A 55 -10.57 4.09 1.90
N VAL A 56 -9.29 3.77 1.90
CA VAL A 56 -8.43 3.83 0.70
C VAL A 56 -9.00 2.92 -0.39
N GLY A 57 -9.24 1.65 -0.07
CA GLY A 57 -9.84 0.71 -1.02
C GLY A 57 -11.21 1.16 -1.53
N LYS A 58 -12.05 1.73 -0.65
CA LYS A 58 -13.36 2.28 -1.04
C LYS A 58 -13.23 3.47 -1.98
N ALA A 59 -12.27 4.37 -1.76
CA ALA A 59 -12.02 5.50 -2.64
C ALA A 59 -11.57 5.04 -4.04
N ILE A 60 -10.67 4.07 -4.11
CA ILE A 60 -10.19 3.47 -5.37
C ILE A 60 -11.38 2.87 -6.14
N ARG A 61 -12.18 2.00 -5.52
CA ARG A 61 -13.35 1.38 -6.18
C ARG A 61 -14.37 2.40 -6.68
N ARG A 62 -14.65 3.43 -5.88
CA ARG A 62 -15.61 4.48 -6.23
C ARG A 62 -15.15 5.43 -7.33
N SER A 63 -13.85 5.47 -7.61
CA SER A 63 -13.31 6.29 -8.68
C SER A 63 -13.72 5.81 -10.08
N GLY A 64 -14.09 4.53 -10.22
CA GLY A 64 -14.36 3.89 -11.49
C GLY A 64 -13.13 3.67 -12.38
N ALA A 65 -11.94 4.12 -11.96
CA ALA A 65 -10.71 3.89 -12.69
C ALA A 65 -10.20 2.44 -12.47
N PRO A 66 -9.61 1.80 -13.50
CA PRO A 66 -9.08 0.46 -13.37
C PRO A 66 -7.98 0.40 -12.30
N ARG A 67 -7.90 -0.72 -11.55
CA ARG A 67 -6.84 -0.94 -10.52
C ARG A 67 -5.43 -0.74 -11.10
N SER A 68 -5.21 -1.09 -12.35
CA SER A 68 -3.92 -0.96 -13.03
C SER A 68 -3.45 0.48 -13.24
N GLU A 69 -4.32 1.47 -13.10
CA GLU A 69 -3.92 2.88 -13.14
C GLU A 69 -3.31 3.37 -11.82
N PHE A 70 -3.52 2.63 -10.73
CA PHE A 70 -3.04 3.01 -9.41
C PHE A 70 -1.72 2.33 -9.05
N TYR A 71 -0.89 3.06 -8.33
CA TYR A 71 0.28 2.56 -7.61
C TYR A 71 -0.01 2.65 -6.11
N ILE A 72 -0.30 1.51 -5.50
CA ILE A 72 -0.71 1.44 -4.09
C ILE A 72 0.42 0.89 -3.25
N THR A 73 0.81 1.66 -2.24
CA THR A 73 1.82 1.29 -1.27
C THR A 73 1.19 1.09 0.10
N SER A 74 1.58 0.03 0.80
CA SER A 74 1.30 -0.11 2.23
C SER A 74 2.55 -0.57 2.98
N LYS A 75 2.47 -0.76 4.31
CA LYS A 75 3.64 -0.99 5.14
C LYS A 75 3.35 -2.00 6.24
N LEU A 76 4.31 -2.92 6.46
CA LEU A 76 4.27 -3.93 7.51
C LEU A 76 4.58 -3.32 8.88
N PRO A 77 3.65 -3.41 9.85
CA PRO A 77 3.92 -2.98 11.22
C PRO A 77 4.97 -3.84 11.91
N GLY A 78 5.78 -3.23 12.78
CA GLY A 78 6.83 -3.93 13.50
C GLY A 78 6.37 -5.09 14.38
N LYS A 79 5.12 -5.06 14.83
CA LYS A 79 4.54 -6.17 15.62
C LYS A 79 4.38 -7.47 14.83
N TYR A 80 4.36 -7.40 13.49
CA TYR A 80 4.17 -8.52 12.56
C TYR A 80 5.46 -8.87 11.79
N HIS A 81 6.64 -8.65 12.36
CA HIS A 81 7.91 -8.96 11.68
C HIS A 81 8.26 -10.45 11.65
N GLY A 82 7.56 -11.33 12.38
CA GLY A 82 7.68 -12.79 12.20
C GLY A 82 7.23 -13.19 10.79
N TYR A 83 7.84 -14.22 10.21
CA TYR A 83 7.60 -14.61 8.82
C TYR A 83 6.12 -14.90 8.54
N ASP A 84 5.47 -15.77 9.32
CA ASP A 84 4.06 -16.13 9.12
C ASP A 84 3.12 -14.97 9.46
N ASP A 85 3.43 -14.22 10.52
CA ASP A 85 2.67 -13.02 10.91
C ASP A 85 2.72 -11.97 9.80
N ALA A 86 3.87 -11.80 9.14
CA ALA A 86 4.02 -10.85 8.05
C ALA A 86 3.17 -11.25 6.84
N LEU A 87 3.20 -12.51 6.42
CA LEU A 87 2.36 -13.01 5.33
C LEU A 87 0.87 -12.83 5.63
N THR A 88 0.44 -13.21 6.83
CA THR A 88 -0.93 -13.00 7.29
C THR A 88 -1.33 -11.53 7.27
N SER A 89 -0.47 -10.65 7.79
CA SER A 89 -0.72 -9.21 7.82
C SER A 89 -0.88 -8.60 6.43
N ILE A 90 -0.10 -9.07 5.45
CA ILE A 90 -0.22 -8.62 4.05
C ILE A 90 -1.57 -9.04 3.45
N GLN A 91 -1.97 -10.29 3.65
CA GLN A 91 -3.25 -10.81 3.15
C GLN A 91 -4.44 -10.08 3.79
N GLU A 92 -4.40 -9.85 5.09
CA GLU A 92 -5.42 -9.08 5.80
C GLU A 92 -5.49 -7.62 5.32
N SER A 93 -4.34 -7.01 5.04
CA SER A 93 -4.24 -5.66 4.51
C SER A 93 -4.90 -5.56 3.13
N LEU A 94 -4.64 -6.53 2.24
CA LEU A 94 -5.30 -6.65 0.94
C LEU A 94 -6.82 -6.83 1.10
N ALA A 95 -7.25 -7.70 2.02
CA ALA A 95 -8.67 -7.92 2.30
C ALA A 95 -9.36 -6.65 2.81
N ARG A 96 -8.74 -5.89 3.73
CA ARG A 96 -9.28 -4.62 4.21
C ARG A 96 -9.43 -3.58 3.09
N MET A 97 -8.48 -3.52 2.16
CA MET A 97 -8.56 -2.63 1.00
C MET A 97 -9.48 -3.16 -0.10
N GLY A 98 -9.76 -4.48 -0.13
CA GLY A 98 -10.45 -5.14 -1.23
C GLY A 98 -9.64 -5.08 -2.52
N LEU A 99 -8.34 -5.40 -2.42
CA LEU A 99 -7.39 -5.44 -3.51
C LEU A 99 -6.76 -6.84 -3.61
N ASP A 100 -6.31 -7.20 -4.81
CA ASP A 100 -5.64 -8.48 -5.07
C ASP A 100 -4.11 -8.38 -4.89
N TYR A 101 -3.54 -7.19 -5.04
CA TYR A 101 -2.10 -6.94 -4.91
C TYR A 101 -1.79 -5.51 -4.50
N PHE A 102 -0.61 -5.32 -3.89
CA PHE A 102 0.06 -4.02 -3.74
C PHE A 102 1.11 -3.83 -4.84
N ASP A 103 1.33 -2.58 -5.26
CA ASP A 103 2.43 -2.24 -6.17
C ASP A 103 3.77 -2.15 -5.44
N ALA A 104 3.75 -1.76 -4.17
CA ALA A 104 4.89 -1.83 -3.26
C ALA A 104 4.44 -2.09 -1.82
N PHE A 105 5.28 -2.78 -1.06
CA PHE A 105 5.06 -2.99 0.36
C PHE A 105 6.37 -2.81 1.11
N LEU A 106 6.36 -2.01 2.17
CA LEU A 106 7.56 -1.66 2.92
C LEU A 106 7.56 -2.26 4.32
N ILE A 107 8.73 -2.52 4.87
CA ILE A 107 8.91 -2.66 6.32
C ILE A 107 8.78 -1.24 6.90
N HIS A 108 7.75 -0.97 7.71
CA HIS A 108 7.43 0.37 8.19
C HIS A 108 8.58 0.97 9.01
N TRP A 109 9.16 0.16 9.90
CA TRP A 109 10.33 0.47 10.72
C TRP A 109 11.16 -0.80 10.90
N PRO A 110 12.46 -0.81 10.67
CA PRO A 110 13.26 -2.04 10.74
C PRO A 110 13.37 -2.62 12.15
N LEU A 111 13.26 -1.81 13.19
CA LEU A 111 13.29 -2.19 14.60
C LEU A 111 14.43 -3.19 14.93
N PRO A 112 15.70 -2.84 14.72
CA PRO A 112 16.82 -3.78 14.79
C PRO A 112 16.94 -4.47 16.16
N LYS A 113 16.54 -3.81 17.23
CA LYS A 113 16.51 -4.39 18.58
C LYS A 113 15.57 -5.60 18.71
N ARG A 114 14.58 -5.75 17.85
CA ARG A 114 13.68 -6.91 17.80
C ARG A 114 14.28 -8.10 17.03
N GLY A 115 15.30 -7.88 16.21
CA GLY A 115 16.02 -8.92 15.47
C GLY A 115 15.23 -9.62 14.36
N LYS A 116 14.00 -9.17 14.03
CA LYS A 116 13.08 -9.90 13.14
C LYS A 116 12.89 -9.28 11.75
N TYR A 117 13.58 -8.20 11.42
CA TYR A 117 13.41 -7.55 10.12
C TYR A 117 13.88 -8.41 8.93
N ILE A 118 14.77 -9.39 9.17
CA ILE A 118 15.19 -10.35 8.14
C ILE A 118 14.04 -11.31 7.82
N GLU A 119 13.35 -11.85 8.85
CA GLU A 119 12.15 -12.68 8.66
C GLU A 119 11.05 -11.89 7.91
N ALA A 120 10.84 -10.63 8.31
CA ALA A 120 9.91 -9.73 7.63
C ALA A 120 10.27 -9.56 6.14
N TRP A 121 11.55 -9.34 5.82
CA TRP A 121 12.00 -9.23 4.43
C TRP A 121 11.79 -10.51 3.64
N GLN A 122 12.10 -11.67 4.23
CA GLN A 122 11.86 -12.97 3.60
C GLN A 122 10.37 -13.18 3.29
N ALA A 123 9.48 -12.76 4.19
CA ALA A 123 8.04 -12.81 3.96
C ALA A 123 7.59 -11.89 2.81
N LEU A 124 8.16 -10.67 2.72
CA LEU A 124 7.88 -9.76 1.58
C LEU A 124 8.33 -10.37 0.25
N VAL A 125 9.51 -11.01 0.20
CA VAL A 125 9.99 -11.72 -1.00
C VAL A 125 9.05 -12.87 -1.37
N THR A 126 8.55 -13.61 -0.37
CA THR A 126 7.55 -14.67 -0.61
C THR A 126 6.23 -14.10 -1.10
N ALA A 127 5.73 -13.03 -0.49
CA ALA A 127 4.51 -12.35 -0.91
C ALA A 127 4.62 -11.84 -2.37
N GLN A 128 5.79 -11.37 -2.80
CA GLN A 128 6.05 -10.99 -4.18
C GLN A 128 5.95 -12.21 -5.12
N LYS A 129 6.57 -13.33 -4.77
CA LYS A 129 6.49 -14.58 -5.58
C LYS A 129 5.06 -15.12 -5.68
N LEU A 130 4.23 -14.87 -4.68
CA LEU A 130 2.81 -15.23 -4.66
C LEU A 130 1.92 -14.22 -5.42
N GLY A 131 2.48 -13.13 -5.93
CA GLY A 131 1.74 -12.08 -6.65
C GLY A 131 0.93 -11.13 -5.75
N LEU A 132 1.13 -11.19 -4.42
CA LEU A 132 0.48 -10.27 -3.47
C LEU A 132 1.15 -8.89 -3.47
N ILE A 133 2.41 -8.82 -3.90
CA ILE A 133 3.21 -7.60 -4.10
C ILE A 133 3.86 -7.70 -5.48
N ARG A 134 3.98 -6.57 -6.16
CA ARG A 134 4.69 -6.46 -7.46
C ARG A 134 6.14 -6.05 -7.33
#